data_17e59cbc2a46b8ecb52e6b68e622793e
#
_entry.id   17e59cbc2a46b8ecb52e6b68e622793e
#
_cell.length_a   1.000
_cell.length_b   1.000
_cell.length_c   1.000
_cell.angle_alpha   90.00
_cell.angle_beta   90.00
_cell.angle_gamma   90.00
#
_symmetry.space_group_name_H-M   'P 1'
#
loop_
_entity.id
_entity.type
_entity.pdbx_description
1 polymer ?
#
loop_
_entity_poly.entity_id
_entity_poly.type
_entity_poly.pdbx_seq_one_letter_code
_entity_poly.pdbx_strand_id
1 'polypeptide(L)'
;MQLEPALQQFVDAVAAHPLPDDLRELRAISESALPQLQGAPQPVAHVIEHAVIARDGHALEVRLYTPEGLPDGPAPALLFAHGGGWFQCSLAVYDGPCRALANASGCVIVAVGYRLAPEHPFPLPLHDVADAWSWLLANAVSLGLDPQRLAIGGDSAGGNLAAACCLRLRDLGLPQPRHQLLLYPALDAGMGSDSYREYASGYYLSAELMQRCWQAYLGDPATPPALASPAHATDLHGLAPASVLSCEHDPLRDEAEQYARRLQAAGVDCTLERLCRG
;
A
#
# COMPACT_ATOMS: atom_id res chain seq x y z
N MET A 1 27.55 -1.20 -0.59
CA MET A 1 27.33 -1.59 0.82
C MET A 1 26.87 -3.03 0.80
N GLN A 2 27.26 -3.87 1.75
CA GLN A 2 26.80 -5.27 1.80
C GLN A 2 25.51 -5.32 2.60
N LEU A 3 24.55 -6.16 2.16
CA LEU A 3 23.35 -6.43 2.94
C LEU A 3 23.71 -7.05 4.30
N GLU A 4 22.88 -6.79 5.29
CA GLU A 4 22.97 -7.48 6.58
C GLU A 4 22.92 -9.01 6.35
N PRO A 5 23.73 -9.84 7.04
CA PRO A 5 23.84 -11.27 6.72
C PRO A 5 22.50 -12.03 6.69
N ALA A 6 21.55 -11.69 7.57
CA ALA A 6 20.23 -12.31 7.57
C ALA A 6 19.41 -11.94 6.32
N LEU A 7 19.50 -10.69 5.87
CA LEU A 7 18.86 -10.23 4.64
C LEU A 7 19.50 -10.87 3.40
N GLN A 8 20.84 -11.01 3.38
CA GLN A 8 21.52 -11.69 2.29
C GLN A 8 21.08 -13.14 2.18
N GLN A 9 21.01 -13.88 3.30
CA GLN A 9 20.49 -15.25 3.31
C GLN A 9 19.07 -15.37 2.77
N PHE A 10 18.20 -14.41 3.13
CA PHE A 10 16.83 -14.36 2.61
C PHE A 10 16.80 -14.13 1.10
N VAL A 11 17.56 -13.15 0.61
CA VAL A 11 17.66 -12.84 -0.82
C VAL A 11 18.21 -14.05 -1.61
N ASP A 12 19.24 -14.69 -1.10
CA ASP A 12 19.83 -15.90 -1.72
C ASP A 12 18.82 -17.06 -1.75
N ALA A 13 18.05 -17.24 -0.69
CA ALA A 13 17.00 -18.25 -0.63
C ALA A 13 15.88 -17.99 -1.65
N VAL A 14 15.45 -16.74 -1.81
CA VAL A 14 14.46 -16.36 -2.84
C VAL A 14 15.04 -16.55 -4.24
N ALA A 15 16.27 -16.14 -4.49
CA ALA A 15 16.93 -16.26 -5.78
C ALA A 15 17.15 -17.73 -6.22
N ALA A 16 17.28 -18.65 -5.26
CA ALA A 16 17.40 -20.08 -5.53
C ALA A 16 16.11 -20.73 -6.10
N HIS A 17 14.97 -20.03 -6.01
CA HIS A 17 13.67 -20.52 -6.46
C HIS A 17 13.12 -19.60 -7.54
N PRO A 18 13.26 -19.94 -8.84
CA PRO A 18 12.70 -19.15 -9.93
C PRO A 18 11.21 -18.88 -9.71
N LEU A 19 10.80 -17.65 -9.92
CA LEU A 19 9.38 -17.29 -9.82
C LEU A 19 8.60 -17.95 -10.96
N PRO A 20 7.40 -18.52 -10.70
CA PRO A 20 6.57 -19.08 -11.75
C PRO A 20 6.12 -18.00 -12.74
N ASP A 21 5.91 -18.42 -14.00
CA ASP A 21 5.40 -17.53 -15.04
C ASP A 21 3.93 -17.16 -14.80
N ASP A 22 3.14 -18.08 -14.23
CA ASP A 22 1.75 -17.80 -13.88
C ASP A 22 1.65 -17.00 -12.59
N LEU A 23 1.07 -15.80 -12.67
CA LEU A 23 0.83 -14.93 -11.51
C LEU A 23 -0.11 -15.54 -10.47
N ARG A 24 -1.01 -16.43 -10.87
CA ARG A 24 -1.91 -17.14 -9.94
C ARG A 24 -1.16 -18.16 -9.10
N GLU A 25 -0.21 -18.83 -9.70
CA GLU A 25 0.69 -19.75 -8.98
C GLU A 25 1.57 -18.98 -8.02
N LEU A 26 2.14 -17.83 -8.45
CA LEU A 26 2.92 -16.96 -7.58
C LEU A 26 2.08 -16.40 -6.42
N ARG A 27 0.82 -16.02 -6.66
CA ARG A 27 -0.13 -15.62 -5.62
C ARG A 27 -0.33 -16.74 -4.58
N ALA A 28 -0.55 -17.97 -5.02
CA ALA A 28 -0.74 -19.12 -4.12
C ALA A 28 0.50 -19.41 -3.26
N ILE A 29 1.70 -19.28 -3.84
CA ILE A 29 2.97 -19.40 -3.11
C ILE A 29 3.06 -18.30 -2.05
N SER A 30 2.78 -17.05 -2.41
CA SER A 30 2.85 -15.91 -1.48
C SER A 30 1.85 -16.03 -0.34
N GLU A 31 0.62 -16.46 -0.60
CA GLU A 31 -0.40 -16.70 0.43
C GLU A 31 0.05 -17.77 1.45
N SER A 32 0.80 -18.76 1.03
CA SER A 32 1.32 -19.82 1.90
C SER A 32 2.61 -19.43 2.62
N ALA A 33 3.54 -18.76 1.94
CA ALA A 33 4.89 -18.54 2.43
C ALA A 33 5.02 -17.27 3.30
N LEU A 34 4.39 -16.16 2.89
CA LEU A 34 4.58 -14.88 3.57
C LEU A 34 4.17 -14.88 5.05
N PRO A 35 3.05 -15.50 5.46
CA PRO A 35 2.70 -15.56 6.89
C PRO A 35 3.74 -16.28 7.74
N GLN A 36 4.46 -17.25 7.17
CA GLN A 36 5.49 -18.01 7.91
C GLN A 36 6.74 -17.18 8.21
N LEU A 37 6.96 -16.09 7.48
CA LEU A 37 8.10 -15.19 7.65
C LEU A 37 7.83 -14.06 8.65
N GLN A 38 6.58 -13.87 9.08
CA GLN A 38 6.17 -12.72 9.88
C GLN A 38 6.30 -12.91 11.40
N GLY A 39 6.62 -14.14 11.84
CA GLY A 39 6.62 -14.48 13.26
C GLY A 39 5.20 -14.60 13.85
N ALA A 40 5.10 -14.66 15.18
CA ALA A 40 3.81 -14.76 15.85
C ALA A 40 3.05 -13.42 15.76
N PRO A 41 1.75 -13.43 15.40
CA PRO A 41 0.94 -12.22 15.36
C PRO A 41 0.88 -11.54 16.75
N GLN A 42 1.04 -10.23 16.78
CA GLN A 42 0.92 -9.46 18.01
C GLN A 42 -0.54 -9.48 18.53
N PRO A 43 -0.78 -9.53 19.85
CA PRO A 43 -2.11 -9.38 20.39
C PRO A 43 -2.63 -7.96 20.14
N VAL A 44 -3.94 -7.85 19.89
CA VAL A 44 -4.70 -6.61 19.79
C VAL A 44 -6.02 -6.79 20.53
N ALA A 45 -6.66 -5.69 20.95
CA ALA A 45 -7.88 -5.77 21.72
C ALA A 45 -9.04 -6.43 20.97
N HIS A 46 -9.20 -6.05 19.68
CA HIS A 46 -10.27 -6.60 18.83
C HIS A 46 -9.82 -6.74 17.40
N VAL A 47 -10.36 -7.76 16.71
CA VAL A 47 -10.35 -7.89 15.25
C VAL A 47 -11.78 -8.11 14.81
N ILE A 48 -12.32 -7.20 13.98
CA ILE A 48 -13.72 -7.24 13.54
C ILE A 48 -13.76 -7.17 12.02
N GLU A 49 -14.55 -8.05 11.40
CA GLU A 49 -14.74 -8.09 9.95
C GLU A 49 -16.06 -7.40 9.57
N HIS A 50 -16.01 -6.67 8.46
CA HIS A 50 -17.17 -6.03 7.84
C HIS A 50 -17.21 -6.36 6.35
N ALA A 51 -18.42 -6.43 5.81
CA ALA A 51 -18.66 -6.44 4.38
C ALA A 51 -19.08 -5.02 3.94
N VAL A 52 -18.32 -4.44 3.03
CA VAL A 52 -18.58 -3.14 2.43
C VAL A 52 -19.09 -3.34 1.01
N ILE A 53 -20.23 -2.78 0.68
CA ILE A 53 -20.74 -2.88 -0.69
C ILE A 53 -20.12 -1.79 -1.54
N ALA A 54 -19.30 -2.20 -2.51
CA ALA A 54 -18.71 -1.32 -3.50
C ALA A 54 -19.77 -0.76 -4.46
N ARG A 55 -19.42 0.30 -5.19
CA ARG A 55 -20.30 1.00 -6.15
C ARG A 55 -20.91 0.12 -7.23
N ASP A 56 -20.28 -1.00 -7.55
CA ASP A 56 -20.72 -1.98 -8.53
C ASP A 56 -21.47 -3.18 -7.91
N GLY A 57 -21.76 -3.12 -6.60
CA GLY A 57 -22.47 -4.16 -5.85
C GLY A 57 -21.58 -5.29 -5.33
N HIS A 58 -20.27 -5.26 -5.59
CA HIS A 58 -19.34 -6.24 -5.03
C HIS A 58 -19.19 -6.06 -3.51
N ALA A 59 -19.18 -7.18 -2.76
CA ALA A 59 -18.93 -7.16 -1.33
C ALA A 59 -17.42 -7.22 -1.06
N LEU A 60 -16.85 -6.12 -0.58
CA LEU A 60 -15.47 -6.03 -0.16
C LEU A 60 -15.34 -6.47 1.30
N GLU A 61 -14.36 -7.29 1.60
CA GLU A 61 -13.96 -7.55 2.98
C GLU A 61 -13.13 -6.38 3.52
N VAL A 62 -13.50 -5.93 4.72
CA VAL A 62 -12.74 -4.93 5.50
C VAL A 62 -12.55 -5.47 6.90
N ARG A 63 -11.32 -5.41 7.41
CA ARG A 63 -10.98 -5.91 8.73
C ARG A 63 -10.41 -4.80 9.59
N LEU A 64 -11.01 -4.59 10.77
CA LEU A 64 -10.59 -3.59 11.74
C LEU A 64 -9.75 -4.24 12.83
N TYR A 65 -8.56 -3.68 13.07
CA TYR A 65 -7.65 -4.09 14.13
C TYR A 65 -7.58 -2.97 15.16
N THR A 66 -8.10 -3.21 16.35
CA THR A 66 -8.09 -2.24 17.46
C THR A 66 -6.91 -2.56 18.38
N PRO A 67 -5.90 -1.69 18.52
CA PRO A 67 -4.79 -1.94 19.44
C PRO A 67 -5.26 -1.95 20.90
N GLU A 68 -4.45 -2.56 21.76
CA GLU A 68 -4.68 -2.48 23.22
C GLU A 68 -4.36 -1.08 23.74
N GLY A 69 -5.02 -0.67 24.81
CA GLY A 69 -4.68 0.55 25.56
C GLY A 69 -5.06 1.86 24.86
N LEU A 70 -6.00 1.85 23.91
CA LEU A 70 -6.55 3.10 23.37
C LEU A 70 -7.17 3.92 24.51
N PRO A 71 -6.99 5.25 24.49
CA PRO A 71 -7.70 6.15 25.42
C PRO A 71 -9.23 6.06 25.24
N ASP A 72 -9.96 6.38 26.29
CA ASP A 72 -11.42 6.53 26.20
C ASP A 72 -11.82 7.59 25.14
N GLY A 73 -12.85 7.29 24.38
CA GLY A 73 -13.39 8.19 23.36
C GLY A 73 -13.14 7.72 21.93
N PRO A 74 -13.52 8.56 20.93
CA PRO A 74 -13.37 8.20 19.53
C PRO A 74 -11.89 8.02 19.13
N ALA A 75 -11.56 6.88 18.51
CA ALA A 75 -10.19 6.52 18.15
C ALA A 75 -9.76 7.09 16.78
N PRO A 76 -8.47 7.39 16.58
CA PRO A 76 -7.94 7.62 15.23
C PRO A 76 -7.95 6.33 14.43
N ALA A 77 -8.06 6.44 13.10
CA ALA A 77 -7.99 5.26 12.24
C ALA A 77 -7.17 5.52 10.96
N LEU A 78 -6.56 4.44 10.46
CA LEU A 78 -5.85 4.38 9.21
C LEU A 78 -6.49 3.33 8.30
N LEU A 79 -7.08 3.77 7.19
CA LEU A 79 -7.43 2.86 6.10
C LEU A 79 -6.15 2.38 5.44
N PHE A 80 -5.93 1.08 5.42
CA PHE A 80 -4.70 0.49 4.92
C PHE A 80 -4.95 -0.45 3.76
N ALA A 81 -4.34 -0.15 2.62
CA ALA A 81 -4.29 -1.01 1.44
C ALA A 81 -2.97 -1.79 1.45
N HIS A 82 -3.05 -3.11 1.37
CA HIS A 82 -1.86 -3.97 1.41
C HIS A 82 -1.05 -3.91 0.10
N GLY A 83 0.24 -4.26 0.18
CA GLY A 83 1.11 -4.45 -0.96
C GLY A 83 0.85 -5.76 -1.72
N GLY A 84 1.78 -6.11 -2.59
CA GLY A 84 1.70 -7.35 -3.37
C GLY A 84 1.46 -7.13 -4.86
N GLY A 85 1.96 -6.03 -5.44
CA GLY A 85 1.94 -5.77 -6.88
C GLY A 85 0.55 -5.78 -7.50
N TRP A 86 -0.48 -5.45 -6.75
CA TRP A 86 -1.92 -5.48 -7.10
C TRP A 86 -2.46 -6.87 -7.47
N PHE A 87 -1.63 -7.92 -7.50
CA PHE A 87 -2.03 -9.25 -7.96
C PHE A 87 -1.97 -10.33 -6.88
N GLN A 88 -1.35 -10.07 -5.74
CA GLN A 88 -1.17 -11.04 -4.65
C GLN A 88 -1.42 -10.41 -3.28
N CYS A 89 -1.34 -11.24 -2.25
CA CYS A 89 -1.65 -10.93 -0.86
C CYS A 89 -3.16 -10.76 -0.59
N SER A 90 -3.48 -10.81 0.70
CA SER A 90 -4.84 -10.78 1.20
C SER A 90 -4.86 -10.23 2.63
N LEU A 91 -6.06 -10.04 3.20
CA LEU A 91 -6.22 -9.71 4.62
C LEU A 91 -5.64 -10.79 5.55
N ALA A 92 -5.59 -12.04 5.10
CA ALA A 92 -5.00 -13.13 5.87
C ALA A 92 -3.47 -13.00 5.92
N VAL A 93 -2.82 -12.70 4.78
CA VAL A 93 -1.37 -12.43 4.71
C VAL A 93 -1.00 -11.22 5.55
N TYR A 94 -1.84 -10.18 5.54
CA TYR A 94 -1.56 -8.93 6.24
C TYR A 94 -2.09 -8.88 7.68
N ASP A 95 -2.60 -9.98 8.23
CA ASP A 95 -3.06 -10.01 9.64
C ASP A 95 -1.95 -9.61 10.61
N GLY A 96 -0.78 -10.23 10.52
CA GLY A 96 0.39 -9.90 11.36
C GLY A 96 0.86 -8.44 11.20
N PRO A 97 1.16 -7.98 9.99
CA PRO A 97 1.53 -6.58 9.72
C PRO A 97 0.50 -5.55 10.21
N CYS A 98 -0.80 -5.79 10.02
CA CYS A 98 -1.84 -4.87 10.48
C CYS A 98 -1.93 -4.80 12.02
N ARG A 99 -1.77 -5.91 12.72
CA ARG A 99 -1.69 -5.94 14.19
C ARG A 99 -0.47 -5.14 14.70
N ALA A 100 0.69 -5.37 14.10
CA ALA A 100 1.91 -4.65 14.45
C ALA A 100 1.76 -3.15 14.19
N LEU A 101 1.17 -2.78 13.05
CA LEU A 101 0.93 -1.38 12.70
C LEU A 101 -0.09 -0.72 13.65
N ALA A 102 -1.15 -1.44 14.06
CA ALA A 102 -2.12 -0.95 15.03
C ALA A 102 -1.44 -0.61 16.35
N ASN A 103 -0.66 -1.54 16.89
CA ASN A 103 0.05 -1.35 18.17
C ASN A 103 1.10 -0.24 18.08
N ALA A 104 1.87 -0.19 16.99
CA ALA A 104 2.92 0.82 16.82
C ALA A 104 2.37 2.24 16.63
N SER A 105 1.24 2.39 15.95
CA SER A 105 0.65 3.69 15.65
C SER A 105 -0.34 4.19 16.71
N GLY A 106 -0.90 3.29 17.53
CA GLY A 106 -2.02 3.62 18.41
C GLY A 106 -3.30 4.00 17.66
N CYS A 107 -3.43 3.56 16.38
CA CYS A 107 -4.60 3.78 15.56
C CYS A 107 -5.35 2.48 15.29
N VAL A 108 -6.65 2.55 15.10
CA VAL A 108 -7.40 1.43 14.52
C VAL A 108 -6.98 1.28 13.07
N ILE A 109 -6.48 0.10 12.68
CA ILE A 109 -6.16 -0.19 11.27
C ILE A 109 -7.40 -0.78 10.61
N VAL A 110 -7.82 -0.16 9.52
CA VAL A 110 -8.95 -0.59 8.69
C VAL A 110 -8.39 -1.15 7.39
N ALA A 111 -8.06 -2.45 7.38
CA ALA A 111 -7.46 -3.12 6.25
C ALA A 111 -8.52 -3.46 5.19
N VAL A 112 -8.21 -3.22 3.92
CA VAL A 112 -9.12 -3.42 2.78
C VAL A 112 -8.67 -4.60 1.94
N GLY A 113 -9.56 -5.59 1.76
CA GLY A 113 -9.40 -6.68 0.81
C GLY A 113 -9.87 -6.25 -0.58
N TYR A 114 -9.09 -5.41 -1.25
CA TYR A 114 -9.41 -4.96 -2.60
C TYR A 114 -9.23 -6.07 -3.63
N ARG A 115 -10.00 -6.01 -4.72
CA ARG A 115 -9.93 -6.99 -5.81
C ARG A 115 -8.59 -6.93 -6.54
N LEU A 116 -8.05 -8.10 -6.87
CA LEU A 116 -6.72 -8.24 -7.43
C LEU A 116 -6.72 -8.38 -8.97
N ALA A 117 -5.68 -7.85 -9.57
CA ALA A 117 -5.33 -8.10 -10.96
C ALA A 117 -4.73 -9.53 -11.12
N PRO A 118 -4.69 -10.12 -12.32
CA PRO A 118 -5.25 -9.60 -13.58
C PRO A 118 -6.76 -9.77 -13.70
N GLU A 119 -7.43 -10.47 -12.78
CA GLU A 119 -8.87 -10.70 -12.85
C GLU A 119 -9.67 -9.39 -12.74
N HIS A 120 -9.14 -8.45 -11.97
CA HIS A 120 -9.73 -7.15 -11.73
C HIS A 120 -8.65 -6.05 -11.89
N PRO A 121 -8.32 -5.68 -13.14
CA PRO A 121 -7.28 -4.69 -13.42
C PRO A 121 -7.73 -3.28 -13.02
N PHE A 122 -6.85 -2.29 -13.18
CA PHE A 122 -7.19 -0.88 -13.06
C PHE A 122 -8.43 -0.54 -13.90
N PRO A 123 -9.41 0.23 -13.38
CA PRO A 123 -9.34 0.97 -12.10
C PRO A 123 -9.99 0.25 -10.90
N LEU A 124 -10.32 -1.04 -10.97
CA LEU A 124 -11.12 -1.71 -9.94
C LEU A 124 -10.45 -1.71 -8.56
N PRO A 125 -9.15 -2.04 -8.37
CA PRO A 125 -8.52 -1.98 -7.06
C PRO A 125 -8.57 -0.57 -6.43
N LEU A 126 -8.38 0.48 -7.23
CA LEU A 126 -8.50 1.86 -6.79
C LEU A 126 -9.95 2.21 -6.40
N HIS A 127 -10.93 1.73 -7.16
CA HIS A 127 -12.33 1.94 -6.82
C HIS A 127 -12.70 1.28 -5.50
N ASP A 128 -12.22 0.08 -5.24
CA ASP A 128 -12.47 -0.65 -3.99
C ASP A 128 -11.91 0.10 -2.78
N VAL A 129 -10.67 0.60 -2.88
CA VAL A 129 -10.06 1.42 -1.82
C VAL A 129 -10.83 2.72 -1.60
N ALA A 130 -11.27 3.39 -2.68
CA ALA A 130 -12.05 4.62 -2.59
C ALA A 130 -13.45 4.38 -2.02
N ASP A 131 -14.07 3.25 -2.29
CA ASP A 131 -15.37 2.87 -1.73
C ASP A 131 -15.25 2.49 -0.25
N ALA A 132 -14.19 1.77 0.13
CA ALA A 132 -13.87 1.50 1.53
C ALA A 132 -13.58 2.80 2.30
N TRP A 133 -12.90 3.77 1.71
CA TRP A 133 -12.69 5.10 2.29
C TRP A 133 -14.01 5.83 2.53
N SER A 134 -14.89 5.83 1.52
CA SER A 134 -16.21 6.47 1.63
C SER A 134 -17.08 5.82 2.70
N TRP A 135 -17.05 4.49 2.79
CA TRP A 135 -17.71 3.73 3.82
C TRP A 135 -17.15 4.04 5.21
N LEU A 136 -15.81 4.08 5.37
CA LEU A 136 -15.17 4.40 6.64
C LEU A 136 -15.58 5.78 7.13
N LEU A 137 -15.55 6.77 6.26
CA LEU A 137 -15.94 8.15 6.58
C LEU A 137 -17.42 8.23 7.03
N ALA A 138 -18.32 7.54 6.33
CA ALA A 138 -19.75 7.52 6.63
C ALA A 138 -20.07 6.79 7.95
N ASN A 139 -19.28 5.81 8.34
CA ASN A 139 -19.53 4.95 9.50
C ASN A 139 -18.59 5.22 10.68
N ALA A 140 -17.68 6.18 10.59
CA ALA A 140 -16.65 6.43 11.60
C ALA A 140 -17.25 6.53 13.02
N VAL A 141 -18.27 7.35 13.22
CA VAL A 141 -18.90 7.56 14.53
C VAL A 141 -19.51 6.27 15.08
N SER A 142 -20.22 5.49 14.26
CA SER A 142 -20.82 4.22 14.69
C SER A 142 -19.80 3.13 14.99
N LEU A 143 -18.59 3.24 14.42
CA LEU A 143 -17.44 2.37 14.69
C LEU A 143 -16.60 2.84 15.89
N GLY A 144 -16.99 3.93 16.57
CA GLY A 144 -16.23 4.51 17.67
C GLY A 144 -14.96 5.24 17.22
N LEU A 145 -14.90 5.66 15.95
CA LEU A 145 -13.76 6.35 15.36
C LEU A 145 -14.02 7.86 15.27
N ASP A 146 -12.94 8.63 15.28
CA ASP A 146 -13.00 10.09 15.10
C ASP A 146 -12.92 10.44 13.60
N PRO A 147 -14.00 10.96 12.98
CA PRO A 147 -14.00 11.30 11.56
C PRO A 147 -13.00 12.41 11.18
N GLN A 148 -12.49 13.16 12.16
CA GLN A 148 -11.46 14.17 11.93
C GLN A 148 -10.03 13.62 12.05
N ARG A 149 -9.85 12.36 12.46
CA ARG A 149 -8.57 11.69 12.63
C ARG A 149 -8.49 10.42 11.78
N LEU A 150 -9.00 10.49 10.55
CA LEU A 150 -8.92 9.40 9.57
C LEU A 150 -7.77 9.65 8.61
N ALA A 151 -6.90 8.68 8.47
CA ALA A 151 -5.80 8.66 7.53
C ALA A 151 -5.99 7.53 6.49
N ILE A 152 -5.24 7.61 5.40
CA ILE A 152 -5.13 6.55 4.40
C ILE A 152 -3.67 6.16 4.23
N GLY A 153 -3.39 4.90 3.93
CA GLY A 153 -2.03 4.46 3.68
C GLY A 153 -1.96 3.08 3.07
N GLY A 154 -0.75 2.68 2.79
CA GLY A 154 -0.44 1.36 2.26
C GLY A 154 1.04 1.23 1.93
N ASP A 155 1.44 0.02 1.61
CA ASP A 155 2.80 -0.31 1.21
C ASP A 155 2.86 -0.73 -0.26
N SER A 156 3.94 -0.40 -0.98
CA SER A 156 4.17 -0.82 -2.37
C SER A 156 2.95 -0.49 -3.28
N ALA A 157 2.29 -1.50 -3.85
CA ALA A 157 1.05 -1.37 -4.61
C ALA A 157 -0.08 -0.71 -3.79
N GLY A 158 -0.18 -1.01 -2.48
CA GLY A 158 -1.14 -0.37 -1.60
C GLY A 158 -0.83 1.11 -1.35
N GLY A 159 0.46 1.47 -1.29
CA GLY A 159 0.91 2.86 -1.26
C GLY A 159 0.53 3.63 -2.52
N ASN A 160 0.60 2.98 -3.68
CA ASN A 160 0.06 3.52 -4.93
C ASN A 160 -1.45 3.80 -4.82
N LEU A 161 -2.22 2.81 -4.37
CA LEU A 161 -3.68 2.95 -4.24
C LEU A 161 -4.06 4.07 -3.25
N ALA A 162 -3.30 4.24 -2.16
CA ALA A 162 -3.51 5.33 -1.21
C ALA A 162 -3.23 6.70 -1.83
N ALA A 163 -2.10 6.88 -2.53
CA ALA A 163 -1.76 8.11 -3.24
C ALA A 163 -2.78 8.43 -4.35
N ALA A 164 -3.16 7.43 -5.15
CA ALA A 164 -4.16 7.57 -6.20
C ALA A 164 -5.55 7.92 -5.65
N CYS A 165 -5.91 7.37 -4.48
CA CYS A 165 -7.16 7.72 -3.80
C CYS A 165 -7.15 9.21 -3.37
N CYS A 166 -6.05 9.72 -2.82
CA CYS A 166 -5.92 11.13 -2.48
C CYS A 166 -6.04 12.04 -3.72
N LEU A 167 -5.39 11.69 -4.85
CA LEU A 167 -5.53 12.39 -6.12
C LEU A 167 -7.01 12.42 -6.57
N ARG A 168 -7.66 11.25 -6.56
CA ARG A 168 -9.07 11.12 -6.95
C ARG A 168 -10.00 11.95 -6.08
N LEU A 169 -9.82 11.94 -4.76
CA LEU A 169 -10.63 12.72 -3.82
C LEU A 169 -10.48 14.22 -4.11
N ARG A 170 -9.26 14.70 -4.32
CA ARG A 170 -9.00 16.10 -4.68
C ARG A 170 -9.71 16.47 -6.00
N ASP A 171 -9.54 15.67 -7.02
CA ASP A 171 -10.10 15.96 -8.36
C ASP A 171 -11.64 15.96 -8.36
N LEU A 172 -12.25 15.24 -7.42
CA LEU A 172 -13.69 15.25 -7.20
C LEU A 172 -14.15 16.34 -6.22
N GLY A 173 -13.25 17.15 -5.66
CA GLY A 173 -13.57 18.15 -4.63
C GLY A 173 -14.06 17.54 -3.32
N LEU A 174 -13.70 16.30 -3.01
CA LEU A 174 -14.07 15.59 -1.80
C LEU A 174 -13.05 15.86 -0.67
N PRO A 175 -13.48 15.72 0.60
CA PRO A 175 -12.56 15.90 1.73
C PRO A 175 -11.36 14.95 1.66
N GLN A 176 -10.17 15.52 1.88
CA GLN A 176 -8.94 14.76 1.96
C GLN A 176 -8.82 14.00 3.29
N PRO A 177 -8.13 12.85 3.31
CA PRO A 177 -7.68 12.24 4.56
C PRO A 177 -6.85 13.22 5.39
N ARG A 178 -6.81 13.03 6.70
CA ARG A 178 -5.97 13.83 7.58
C ARG A 178 -4.48 13.64 7.30
N HIS A 179 -4.10 12.46 6.78
CA HIS A 179 -2.75 12.10 6.42
C HIS A 179 -2.71 10.97 5.39
N GLN A 180 -1.66 10.89 4.59
CA GLN A 180 -1.36 9.73 3.75
C GLN A 180 -0.02 9.12 4.16
N LEU A 181 -0.02 7.80 4.49
CA LEU A 181 1.16 7.02 4.82
C LEU A 181 1.55 6.16 3.62
N LEU A 182 2.67 6.46 2.99
CA LEU A 182 3.14 5.82 1.76
C LEU A 182 4.44 5.06 2.06
N LEU A 183 4.33 3.75 2.23
CA LEU A 183 5.47 2.89 2.53
C LEU A 183 6.03 2.33 1.21
N TYR A 184 7.24 2.73 0.85
CA TYR A 184 7.92 2.32 -0.40
C TYR A 184 6.94 2.17 -1.59
N PRO A 185 6.14 3.22 -1.89
CA PRO A 185 5.03 3.11 -2.83
C PRO A 185 5.50 2.93 -4.28
N ALA A 186 4.81 2.07 -5.05
CA ALA A 186 5.02 1.91 -6.49
C ALA A 186 4.23 2.99 -7.26
N LEU A 187 4.89 4.03 -7.76
CA LEU A 187 4.24 5.24 -8.28
C LEU A 187 4.45 5.51 -9.76
N ASP A 188 5.47 4.89 -10.38
CA ASP A 188 5.85 5.15 -11.77
C ASP A 188 5.84 3.88 -12.63
N ALA A 189 4.80 3.73 -13.43
CA ALA A 189 4.70 2.64 -14.40
C ALA A 189 5.74 2.72 -15.54
N GLY A 190 6.42 3.85 -15.68
CA GLY A 190 7.52 4.01 -16.64
C GLY A 190 8.79 3.28 -16.22
N MET A 191 8.97 2.97 -14.94
CA MET A 191 10.11 2.21 -14.39
C MET A 191 11.48 2.77 -14.83
N GLY A 192 11.56 4.09 -15.04
CA GLY A 192 12.71 4.74 -15.69
C GLY A 192 13.79 5.24 -14.75
N SER A 193 13.64 5.11 -13.43
CA SER A 193 14.55 5.66 -12.43
C SER A 193 15.90 4.93 -12.38
N ASP A 194 16.89 5.56 -11.73
CA ASP A 194 18.21 4.97 -11.53
C ASP A 194 18.12 3.74 -10.61
N SER A 195 17.28 3.78 -9.58
CA SER A 195 17.05 2.66 -8.67
C SER A 195 16.53 1.41 -9.38
N TYR A 196 15.70 1.54 -10.42
CA TYR A 196 15.28 0.40 -11.24
C TYR A 196 16.45 -0.24 -12.01
N ARG A 197 17.47 0.54 -12.39
CA ARG A 197 18.68 0.01 -13.02
C ARG A 197 19.65 -0.58 -12.00
N GLU A 198 19.82 0.11 -10.87
CA GLU A 198 20.74 -0.28 -9.80
C GLU A 198 20.29 -1.56 -9.07
N TYR A 199 18.98 -1.68 -8.81
CA TYR A 199 18.38 -2.80 -8.07
C TYR A 199 17.52 -3.70 -8.96
N ALA A 200 17.82 -3.78 -10.25
CA ALA A 200 17.05 -4.56 -11.23
C ALA A 200 16.95 -6.05 -10.86
N SER A 201 17.97 -6.59 -10.19
CA SER A 201 18.04 -7.99 -9.77
C SER A 201 18.98 -8.15 -8.56
N GLY A 202 18.94 -9.32 -7.94
CA GLY A 202 19.82 -9.61 -6.78
C GLY A 202 19.26 -9.13 -5.44
N TYR A 203 18.03 -8.66 -5.42
CA TYR A 203 17.28 -8.27 -4.23
C TYR A 203 15.92 -8.96 -4.23
N TYR A 204 15.09 -8.73 -3.19
CA TYR A 204 13.77 -9.36 -3.09
C TYR A 204 12.84 -8.97 -4.25
N LEU A 205 12.73 -7.66 -4.51
CA LEU A 205 11.95 -7.13 -5.62
C LEU A 205 12.86 -6.92 -6.83
N SER A 206 12.48 -7.48 -7.99
CA SER A 206 13.19 -7.28 -9.24
C SER A 206 12.42 -6.36 -10.20
N ALA A 207 13.14 -5.73 -11.13
CA ALA A 207 12.53 -4.95 -12.20
C ALA A 207 11.61 -5.80 -13.08
N GLU A 208 11.98 -7.06 -13.34
CA GLU A 208 11.16 -8.00 -14.11
C GLU A 208 9.82 -8.28 -13.40
N LEU A 209 9.85 -8.56 -12.08
CA LEU A 209 8.64 -8.78 -11.31
C LEU A 209 7.76 -7.53 -11.33
N MET A 210 8.32 -6.34 -11.16
CA MET A 210 7.57 -5.09 -11.23
C MET A 210 6.94 -4.86 -12.62
N GLN A 211 7.64 -5.20 -13.70
CA GLN A 211 7.07 -5.14 -15.04
C GLN A 211 5.84 -6.04 -15.17
N ARG A 212 5.91 -7.27 -14.65
CA ARG A 212 4.77 -8.20 -14.62
C ARG A 212 3.62 -7.68 -13.76
N CYS A 213 3.91 -7.05 -12.62
CA CYS A 213 2.92 -6.41 -11.76
C CYS A 213 2.17 -5.29 -12.51
N TRP A 214 2.91 -4.38 -13.13
CA TRP A 214 2.34 -3.28 -13.90
C TRP A 214 1.52 -3.78 -15.10
N GLN A 215 2.01 -4.80 -15.81
CA GLN A 215 1.27 -5.40 -16.91
C GLN A 215 -0.04 -6.05 -16.44
N ALA A 216 -0.04 -6.73 -15.31
CA ALA A 216 -1.26 -7.31 -14.74
C ALA A 216 -2.26 -6.23 -14.31
N TYR A 217 -1.77 -5.14 -13.71
CA TYR A 217 -2.60 -4.05 -13.19
C TYR A 217 -3.19 -3.17 -14.28
N LEU A 218 -2.40 -2.84 -15.31
CA LEU A 218 -2.78 -1.88 -16.36
C LEU A 218 -3.26 -2.54 -17.66
N GLY A 219 -2.89 -3.79 -17.91
CA GLY A 219 -2.88 -4.35 -19.23
C GLY A 219 -1.69 -3.79 -20.03
N ASP A 220 -1.94 -3.26 -21.19
CA ASP A 220 -0.91 -2.62 -22.06
C ASP A 220 -1.35 -1.21 -22.48
N PRO A 221 -1.46 -0.24 -21.56
CA PRO A 221 -1.76 1.13 -21.93
C PRO A 221 -0.49 1.83 -22.46
N ALA A 222 -0.58 2.42 -23.65
CA ALA A 222 0.51 3.21 -24.23
C ALA A 222 0.95 4.38 -23.32
N THR A 223 0.02 4.88 -22.50
CA THR A 223 0.27 5.96 -21.52
C THR A 223 -0.57 5.68 -20.27
N PRO A 224 0.05 5.30 -19.15
CA PRO A 224 -0.65 5.08 -17.90
C PRO A 224 -1.33 6.35 -17.40
N PRO A 225 -2.62 6.30 -17.01
CA PRO A 225 -3.28 7.46 -16.41
C PRO A 225 -2.67 7.79 -15.03
N ALA A 226 -2.68 9.07 -14.65
CA ALA A 226 -2.12 9.53 -13.37
C ALA A 226 -2.74 8.83 -12.14
N LEU A 227 -4.00 8.41 -12.21
CA LEU A 227 -4.63 7.62 -11.13
C LEU A 227 -4.13 6.17 -11.05
N ALA A 228 -3.44 5.68 -12.06
CA ALA A 228 -2.75 4.39 -11.98
C ALA A 228 -1.27 4.56 -11.64
N SER A 229 -0.67 5.65 -12.10
CA SER A 229 0.75 5.98 -11.94
C SER A 229 0.88 7.41 -11.36
N PRO A 230 0.73 7.59 -10.04
CA PRO A 230 0.68 8.90 -9.38
C PRO A 230 1.88 9.80 -9.62
N ALA A 231 3.05 9.23 -9.93
CA ALA A 231 4.22 10.01 -10.35
C ALA A 231 3.99 10.83 -11.61
N HIS A 232 2.99 10.49 -12.42
CA HIS A 232 2.63 11.23 -13.65
C HIS A 232 1.56 12.31 -13.44
N ALA A 233 1.04 12.47 -12.20
CA ALA A 233 0.13 13.57 -11.91
C ALA A 233 0.84 14.91 -12.12
N THR A 234 0.25 15.81 -12.88
CA THR A 234 0.86 17.11 -13.21
C THR A 234 0.77 18.12 -12.06
N ASP A 235 -0.23 17.95 -11.19
CA ASP A 235 -0.48 18.81 -10.04
C ASP A 235 -0.67 17.97 -8.78
N LEU A 236 0.02 18.34 -7.69
CA LEU A 236 -0.08 17.71 -6.38
C LEU A 236 -0.56 18.67 -5.29
N HIS A 237 -0.99 19.90 -5.65
CA HIS A 237 -1.54 20.86 -4.68
C HIS A 237 -2.82 20.32 -4.02
N GLY A 238 -3.02 20.68 -2.75
CA GLY A 238 -4.24 20.37 -2.01
C GLY A 238 -4.39 18.90 -1.61
N LEU A 239 -3.37 18.07 -1.81
CA LEU A 239 -3.35 16.70 -1.29
C LEU A 239 -3.13 16.68 0.22
N ALA A 240 -3.55 15.59 0.85
CA ALA A 240 -3.33 15.34 2.27
C ALA A 240 -1.84 15.42 2.65
N PRO A 241 -1.48 15.90 3.85
CA PRO A 241 -0.14 15.74 4.41
C PRO A 241 0.36 14.31 4.27
N ALA A 242 1.66 14.11 4.06
CA ALA A 242 2.21 12.81 3.72
C ALA A 242 3.41 12.41 4.58
N SER A 243 3.51 11.11 4.87
CA SER A 243 4.77 10.48 5.27
C SER A 243 5.14 9.46 4.20
N VAL A 244 6.30 9.64 3.58
CA VAL A 244 6.83 8.75 2.56
C VAL A 244 8.05 8.05 3.12
N LEU A 245 8.02 6.71 3.11
CA LEU A 245 9.13 5.87 3.50
C LEU A 245 9.70 5.21 2.24
N SER A 246 10.99 5.30 2.00
CA SER A 246 11.70 4.55 0.95
C SER A 246 12.68 3.57 1.57
N CYS A 247 13.05 2.52 0.81
CA CYS A 247 14.08 1.57 1.21
C CYS A 247 15.34 1.78 0.37
N GLU A 248 16.52 1.61 0.97
CA GLU A 248 17.80 1.87 0.29
C GLU A 248 18.01 0.97 -0.93
N HIS A 249 17.79 -0.34 -0.77
CA HIS A 249 18.02 -1.35 -1.80
C HIS A 249 16.70 -1.78 -2.47
N ASP A 250 16.01 -0.83 -3.08
CA ASP A 250 14.67 -1.03 -3.65
C ASP A 250 14.56 -0.36 -5.03
N PRO A 251 14.11 -1.06 -6.06
CA PRO A 251 13.80 -0.44 -7.35
C PRO A 251 12.85 0.78 -7.24
N LEU A 252 11.94 0.77 -6.27
CA LEU A 252 10.94 1.83 -6.04
C LEU A 252 11.49 3.06 -5.31
N ARG A 253 12.76 3.02 -4.84
CA ARG A 253 13.38 4.08 -4.02
C ARG A 253 13.22 5.47 -4.63
N ASP A 254 13.69 5.63 -5.85
CA ASP A 254 13.82 6.95 -6.45
C ASP A 254 12.48 7.57 -6.82
N GLU A 255 11.50 6.76 -7.25
CA GLU A 255 10.15 7.26 -7.56
C GLU A 255 9.40 7.70 -6.30
N ALA A 256 9.55 6.97 -5.19
CA ALA A 256 8.99 7.36 -3.89
C ALA A 256 9.58 8.68 -3.41
N GLU A 257 10.91 8.83 -3.47
CA GLU A 257 11.58 10.06 -3.06
C GLU A 257 11.28 11.25 -3.99
N GLN A 258 11.19 11.00 -5.29
CA GLN A 258 10.83 12.04 -6.24
C GLN A 258 9.40 12.53 -6.01
N TYR A 259 8.48 11.61 -5.73
CA TYR A 259 7.09 11.97 -5.42
C TYR A 259 7.00 12.79 -4.14
N ALA A 260 7.73 12.41 -3.07
CA ALA A 260 7.80 13.19 -1.84
C ALA A 260 8.32 14.62 -2.07
N ARG A 261 9.40 14.78 -2.85
CA ARG A 261 9.93 16.12 -3.21
C ARG A 261 8.92 16.92 -4.02
N ARG A 262 8.15 16.31 -4.89
CA ARG A 262 7.07 16.97 -5.66
C ARG A 262 5.90 17.38 -4.77
N LEU A 263 5.52 16.57 -3.78
CA LEU A 263 4.53 16.94 -2.77
C LEU A 263 5.00 18.20 -2.00
N GLN A 264 6.26 18.22 -1.53
CA GLN A 264 6.84 19.38 -0.86
C GLN A 264 6.86 20.62 -1.76
N ALA A 265 7.26 20.48 -3.01
CA ALA A 265 7.27 21.58 -3.99
C ALA A 265 5.86 22.11 -4.29
N ALA A 266 4.83 21.28 -4.17
CA ALA A 266 3.42 21.64 -4.27
C ALA A 266 2.84 22.23 -2.96
N GLY A 267 3.67 22.48 -1.94
CA GLY A 267 3.22 23.04 -0.66
C GLY A 267 2.48 22.05 0.24
N VAL A 268 2.56 20.76 -0.04
CA VAL A 268 2.03 19.71 0.84
C VAL A 268 3.04 19.46 1.95
N ASP A 269 2.58 19.42 3.20
CA ASP A 269 3.39 19.02 4.35
C ASP A 269 3.76 17.51 4.17
N CYS A 270 5.03 17.24 3.87
CA CYS A 270 5.50 15.91 3.52
C CYS A 270 6.84 15.61 4.18
N THR A 271 6.88 14.53 4.97
CA THR A 271 8.12 13.94 5.49
C THR A 271 8.59 12.83 4.56
N LEU A 272 9.90 12.76 4.37
CA LEU A 272 10.56 11.68 3.62
C LEU A 272 11.60 11.04 4.53
N GLU A 273 11.51 9.72 4.67
CA GLU A 273 12.49 8.92 5.40
C GLU A 273 12.98 7.78 4.52
N ARG A 274 14.30 7.57 4.50
CA ARG A 274 14.91 6.41 3.86
C ARG A 274 15.37 5.43 4.91
N LEU A 275 14.86 4.20 4.84
CA LEU A 275 15.40 3.09 5.64
C LEU A 275 16.72 2.62 5.04
N CYS A 276 17.79 2.90 5.76
CA CYS A 276 19.14 2.45 5.46
C CYS A 276 19.52 1.39 6.47
N ARG A 277 19.52 0.13 6.07
CA ARG A 277 20.11 -0.98 6.83
C ARG A 277 21.05 -1.72 5.90
N GLY A 278 22.31 -1.27 5.91
CA GLY A 278 23.41 -2.01 5.32
C GLY A 278 23.81 -3.21 6.15
#